data_cb4fc9081a0cd9dc6691895ccc3396b1
#
_entry.id   cb4fc9081a0cd9dc6691895ccc3396b1
#
_cell.length_a   1.000
_cell.length_b   1.000
_cell.length_c   1.000
_cell.angle_alpha   90.00
_cell.angle_beta   90.00
_cell.angle_gamma   90.00
#
_symmetry.space_group_name_H-M   'P 1'
#
loop_
_entity.id
_entity.type
_entity.pdbx_description
1 polymer ?
#
loop_
_entity_poly.entity_id
_entity_poly.type
_entity_poly.pdbx_seq_one_letter_code
_entity_poly.pdbx_strand_id
1 'polypeptide(L)'
;MLKQLEPVAPDWANAIRHRTGIHAECTLPNSIEDAWKWKQLQGIIEEITSMPFRDLQAKSLMLSARYRETTALYAEKCAWYHLLRRTEANIDMNQALQGWKLTVKRIGKGTGKTAPKLKAEARKLMSKCQTAVPAWIMPINKALESLNPKVNRFDIVIIDEASQSDISSLAILYMGRKLIIVGDDKQVSPMAVGVDVAKMDSLEQMYLRGKIPNAQLYNAKTSIYDIAATTFKPLMLHEHFRCVPEIIGFSNMLSYD
;
A
#
# COMPACT_ATOMS: atom_id res chain seq x y z
N MET A 1 -25.95 -0.05 54.12
CA MET A 1 -26.80 0.37 53.00
C MET A 1 -26.70 1.86 52.73
N LEU A 2 -27.05 2.81 53.60
CA LEU A 2 -26.91 4.28 53.36
C LEU A 2 -25.49 4.70 52.97
N LYS A 3 -24.44 4.20 53.67
CA LYS A 3 -23.04 4.48 53.30
C LYS A 3 -22.61 4.02 51.90
N GLN A 4 -23.30 3.04 51.32
CA GLN A 4 -23.06 2.56 49.96
C GLN A 4 -23.87 3.37 48.94
N LEU A 5 -24.97 3.98 49.37
CA LEU A 5 -25.81 4.82 48.54
C LEU A 5 -25.26 6.24 48.41
N GLU A 6 -24.59 6.75 49.42
CA GLU A 6 -24.06 8.13 49.47
C GLU A 6 -23.16 8.51 48.28
N PRO A 7 -22.18 7.65 47.86
CA PRO A 7 -21.33 7.99 46.73
C PRO A 7 -22.02 7.99 45.35
N VAL A 8 -23.14 7.24 45.23
CA VAL A 8 -23.84 7.01 43.95
C VAL A 8 -25.07 7.89 43.79
N ALA A 9 -25.76 8.17 44.91
CA ALA A 9 -27.00 8.98 44.91
C ALA A 9 -27.08 9.77 46.21
N PRO A 10 -26.26 10.85 46.38
CA PRO A 10 -26.16 11.60 47.63
C PRO A 10 -27.47 12.25 48.03
N ASP A 11 -28.22 12.82 47.11
CA ASP A 11 -29.50 13.49 47.39
C ASP A 11 -30.53 12.48 47.93
N TRP A 12 -30.52 11.28 47.34
CA TRP A 12 -31.42 10.23 47.75
C TRP A 12 -31.02 9.65 49.12
N ALA A 13 -29.74 9.41 49.36
CA ALA A 13 -29.25 9.00 50.67
C ALA A 13 -29.60 10.03 51.76
N ASN A 14 -29.54 11.31 51.40
CA ASN A 14 -29.90 12.41 52.30
C ASN A 14 -31.41 12.48 52.59
N ALA A 15 -32.23 12.28 51.53
CA ALA A 15 -33.69 12.23 51.68
C ALA A 15 -34.14 11.06 52.59
N ILE A 16 -33.53 9.89 52.42
CA ILE A 16 -33.76 8.71 53.30
C ILE A 16 -33.32 8.99 54.72
N ARG A 17 -32.13 9.61 54.92
CA ARG A 17 -31.59 9.95 56.26
C ARG A 17 -32.51 10.91 57.03
N HIS A 18 -33.05 11.91 56.34
CA HIS A 18 -33.92 12.94 56.92
C HIS A 18 -35.40 12.62 56.82
N ARG A 19 -35.74 11.47 56.23
CA ARG A 19 -37.16 11.07 56.00
C ARG A 19 -37.98 12.14 55.33
N THR A 20 -37.48 12.68 54.22
CA THR A 20 -38.14 13.73 53.44
C THR A 20 -38.77 13.20 52.15
N GLY A 21 -39.80 13.83 51.64
CA GLY A 21 -40.51 13.44 50.42
C GLY A 21 -41.17 12.07 50.55
N ILE A 22 -41.01 11.24 49.53
CA ILE A 22 -41.54 9.86 49.47
C ILE A 22 -41.03 8.95 50.60
N HIS A 23 -39.95 9.30 51.28
CA HIS A 23 -39.34 8.53 52.37
C HIS A 23 -39.88 8.93 53.74
N ALA A 24 -40.79 9.93 53.86
CA ALA A 24 -41.40 10.36 55.07
C ALA A 24 -42.30 9.28 55.69
N GLU A 25 -42.99 8.51 54.83
CA GLU A 25 -43.94 7.45 55.24
C GLU A 25 -43.35 6.07 55.32
N CYS A 26 -42.02 5.92 55.23
CA CYS A 26 -41.31 4.64 55.29
C CYS A 26 -41.76 3.61 54.22
N THR A 27 -42.41 4.05 53.13
CA THR A 27 -42.78 3.15 52.04
C THR A 27 -41.70 3.19 50.93
N LEU A 28 -41.19 2.04 50.56
CA LEU A 28 -40.29 1.92 49.39
C LEU A 28 -41.11 2.09 48.11
N PRO A 29 -40.64 2.88 47.13
CA PRO A 29 -41.26 2.95 45.82
C PRO A 29 -41.34 1.57 45.17
N ASN A 30 -42.46 1.22 44.52
CA ASN A 30 -42.66 -0.05 43.87
C ASN A 30 -41.65 -0.31 42.69
N SER A 31 -40.95 0.73 42.24
CA SER A 31 -40.00 0.69 41.13
C SER A 31 -38.58 1.11 41.52
N ILE A 32 -38.14 0.81 42.75
CA ILE A 32 -36.83 1.24 43.26
C ILE A 32 -35.66 0.70 42.39
N GLU A 33 -35.80 -0.53 41.91
CA GLU A 33 -34.77 -1.14 41.05
C GLU A 33 -34.66 -0.42 39.67
N ASP A 34 -35.81 -0.01 39.14
CA ASP A 34 -35.82 0.74 37.87
C ASP A 34 -35.26 2.16 38.05
N ALA A 35 -35.60 2.82 39.16
CA ALA A 35 -35.03 4.13 39.53
C ALA A 35 -33.50 4.06 39.72
N TRP A 36 -33.02 2.95 40.31
CA TRP A 36 -31.60 2.71 40.47
C TRP A 36 -30.89 2.47 39.12
N LYS A 37 -31.44 1.63 38.25
CA LYS A 37 -30.96 1.39 36.89
C LYS A 37 -30.97 2.66 36.05
N TRP A 38 -32.05 3.44 36.15
CA TRP A 38 -32.16 4.71 35.45
C TRP A 38 -31.04 5.67 35.88
N LYS A 39 -30.77 5.80 37.18
CA LYS A 39 -29.70 6.67 37.68
C LYS A 39 -28.30 6.22 37.25
N GLN A 40 -28.05 4.92 37.18
CA GLN A 40 -26.79 4.38 36.69
C GLN A 40 -26.62 4.67 35.19
N LEU A 41 -27.67 4.44 34.38
CA LEU A 41 -27.67 4.72 32.94
C LEU A 41 -27.53 6.21 32.66
N GLN A 42 -28.19 7.07 33.45
CA GLN A 42 -28.05 8.53 33.33
C GLN A 42 -26.60 8.96 33.56
N GLY A 43 -25.91 8.40 34.57
CA GLY A 43 -24.49 8.69 34.83
C GLY A 43 -23.61 8.32 33.61
N ILE A 44 -23.86 7.17 33.02
CA ILE A 44 -23.13 6.74 31.81
C ILE A 44 -23.40 7.68 30.62
N ILE A 45 -24.67 8.08 30.43
CA ILE A 45 -25.03 9.02 29.37
C ILE A 45 -24.37 10.38 29.58
N GLU A 46 -24.36 10.89 30.81
CA GLU A 46 -23.71 12.15 31.15
C GLU A 46 -22.19 12.08 30.91
N GLU A 47 -21.54 10.98 31.26
CA GLU A 47 -20.12 10.74 30.98
C GLU A 47 -19.86 10.72 29.45
N ILE A 48 -20.64 9.97 28.69
CA ILE A 48 -20.50 9.89 27.24
C ILE A 48 -20.76 11.24 26.57
N THR A 49 -21.83 11.94 26.99
CA THR A 49 -22.20 13.25 26.38
C THR A 49 -21.23 14.36 26.75
N SER A 50 -20.55 14.26 27.90
CA SER A 50 -19.51 15.21 28.30
C SER A 50 -18.18 15.03 27.56
N MET A 51 -17.97 13.88 26.88
CA MET A 51 -16.75 13.63 26.12
C MET A 51 -16.64 14.55 24.91
N PRO A 52 -15.51 15.26 24.71
CA PRO A 52 -15.31 16.16 23.57
C PRO A 52 -14.96 15.34 22.30
N PHE A 53 -15.90 14.54 21.82
CA PHE A 53 -15.67 13.64 20.64
C PHE A 53 -15.11 14.37 19.43
N ARG A 54 -15.62 15.59 19.12
CA ARG A 54 -15.14 16.38 17.98
C ARG A 54 -13.68 16.77 18.14
N ASP A 55 -13.27 17.17 19.34
CA ASP A 55 -11.88 17.56 19.63
C ASP A 55 -10.96 16.33 19.61
N LEU A 56 -11.43 15.20 20.15
CA LEU A 56 -10.69 13.93 20.09
C LEU A 56 -10.52 13.46 18.65
N GLN A 57 -11.56 13.55 17.83
CA GLN A 57 -11.49 13.20 16.41
C GLN A 57 -10.54 14.13 15.65
N ALA A 58 -10.63 15.43 15.84
CA ALA A 58 -9.72 16.40 15.23
C ALA A 58 -8.27 16.14 15.63
N LYS A 59 -8.01 15.87 16.92
CA LYS A 59 -6.68 15.51 17.43
C LYS A 59 -6.17 14.20 16.83
N SER A 60 -7.03 13.20 16.69
CA SER A 60 -6.70 11.91 16.04
C SER A 60 -6.27 12.10 14.59
N LEU A 61 -7.04 12.89 13.82
CA LEU A 61 -6.71 13.21 12.43
C LEU A 61 -5.37 13.97 12.32
N MET A 62 -5.16 14.97 13.17
CA MET A 62 -3.91 15.72 13.21
C MET A 62 -2.71 14.83 13.56
N LEU A 63 -2.84 13.96 14.56
CA LEU A 63 -1.78 13.03 14.95
C LEU A 63 -1.51 12.00 13.85
N SER A 64 -2.52 11.51 13.17
CA SER A 64 -2.39 10.61 12.04
C SER A 64 -1.65 11.26 10.87
N ALA A 65 -1.96 12.51 10.55
CA ALA A 65 -1.24 13.28 9.53
C ALA A 65 0.23 13.47 9.91
N ARG A 66 0.50 13.91 11.14
CA ARG A 66 1.86 14.08 11.66
C ARG A 66 2.65 12.78 11.70
N TYR A 67 2.01 11.67 12.06
CA TYR A 67 2.63 10.35 12.03
C TYR A 67 3.07 9.96 10.63
N ARG A 68 2.22 10.16 9.62
CA ARG A 68 2.54 9.87 8.21
C ARG A 68 3.72 10.72 7.72
N GLU A 69 3.68 12.02 7.98
CA GLU A 69 4.75 12.96 7.60
C GLU A 69 6.09 12.58 8.26
N THR A 70 6.06 12.31 9.57
CA THR A 70 7.27 11.93 10.32
C THR A 70 7.82 10.60 9.84
N THR A 71 6.96 9.62 9.52
CA THR A 71 7.36 8.32 8.98
C THR A 71 8.00 8.47 7.59
N ALA A 72 7.43 9.30 6.73
CA ALA A 72 7.99 9.59 5.40
C ALA A 72 9.37 10.24 5.51
N LEU A 73 9.52 11.24 6.37
CA LEU A 73 10.79 11.91 6.63
C LEU A 73 11.84 10.94 7.21
N TYR A 74 11.43 10.08 8.14
CA TYR A 74 12.30 9.07 8.71
C TYR A 74 12.80 8.09 7.64
N ALA A 75 11.90 7.59 6.79
CA ALA A 75 12.26 6.70 5.68
C ALA A 75 13.24 7.38 4.70
N GLU A 76 12.99 8.65 4.35
CA GLU A 76 13.91 9.45 3.52
C GLU A 76 15.30 9.53 4.16
N LYS A 77 15.39 9.92 5.43
CA LYS A 77 16.68 10.05 6.13
C LYS A 77 17.40 8.72 6.25
N CYS A 78 16.70 7.63 6.52
CA CYS A 78 17.28 6.29 6.53
C CYS A 78 17.84 5.91 5.15
N ALA A 79 17.10 6.18 4.07
CA ALA A 79 17.56 5.91 2.71
C ALA A 79 18.84 6.68 2.37
N TRP A 80 18.89 7.97 2.69
CA TRP A 80 20.08 8.82 2.52
C TRP A 80 21.25 8.35 3.36
N TYR A 81 21.02 8.02 4.62
CA TYR A 81 22.07 7.51 5.51
C TYR A 81 22.71 6.22 4.97
N HIS A 82 21.89 5.27 4.52
CA HIS A 82 22.39 4.04 3.95
C HIS A 82 23.14 4.25 2.63
N LEU A 83 22.66 5.14 1.77
CA LEU A 83 23.35 5.52 0.54
C LEU A 83 24.72 6.12 0.84
N LEU A 84 24.81 7.11 1.72
CA LEU A 84 26.06 7.78 2.10
C LEU A 84 27.05 6.76 2.68
N ARG A 85 26.62 5.96 3.67
CA ARG A 85 27.51 4.95 4.27
C ARG A 85 28.06 3.95 3.26
N ARG A 86 27.25 3.51 2.32
CA ARG A 86 27.69 2.55 1.29
C ARG A 86 28.63 3.17 0.27
N THR A 87 28.39 4.41 -0.11
CA THR A 87 29.21 5.12 -1.10
C THR A 87 30.51 5.65 -0.50
N GLU A 88 30.55 6.05 0.77
CA GLU A 88 31.75 6.43 1.49
C GLU A 88 32.66 5.21 1.73
N ALA A 89 32.09 4.07 2.07
CA ALA A 89 32.84 2.83 2.28
C ALA A 89 33.36 2.21 0.98
N ASN A 90 32.84 2.59 -0.19
CA ASN A 90 33.18 1.99 -1.48
C ASN A 90 33.27 3.05 -2.60
N ILE A 91 34.50 3.50 -2.86
CA ILE A 91 34.79 4.52 -3.86
C ILE A 91 34.37 4.05 -5.27
N ASP A 92 34.59 2.79 -5.63
CA ASP A 92 34.22 2.25 -6.94
C ASP A 92 32.71 2.29 -7.15
N MET A 93 31.94 1.97 -6.11
CA MET A 93 30.47 2.06 -6.12
C MET A 93 29.99 3.49 -6.32
N ASN A 94 30.62 4.45 -5.64
CA ASN A 94 30.32 5.88 -5.79
C ASN A 94 30.60 6.35 -7.22
N GLN A 95 31.78 6.04 -7.75
CA GLN A 95 32.18 6.38 -9.13
C GLN A 95 31.21 5.75 -10.14
N ALA A 96 30.83 4.49 -9.93
CA ALA A 96 29.87 3.79 -10.79
C ALA A 96 28.50 4.46 -10.76
N LEU A 97 28.01 4.92 -9.59
CA LEU A 97 26.75 5.61 -9.43
C LEU A 97 26.75 6.96 -10.14
N GLN A 98 27.81 7.75 -9.97
CA GLN A 98 27.98 9.03 -10.67
C GLN A 98 28.08 8.83 -12.19
N GLY A 99 28.89 7.86 -12.61
CA GLY A 99 29.04 7.48 -14.02
C GLY A 99 27.72 7.03 -14.64
N TRP A 100 26.94 6.22 -13.92
CA TRP A 100 25.61 5.78 -14.34
C TRP A 100 24.67 6.98 -14.54
N LYS A 101 24.59 7.89 -13.56
CA LYS A 101 23.78 9.11 -13.62
C LYS A 101 24.11 9.96 -14.83
N LEU A 102 25.40 10.18 -15.10
CA LEU A 102 25.85 10.95 -16.26
C LEU A 102 25.53 10.22 -17.58
N THR A 103 25.73 8.90 -17.66
CA THR A 103 25.47 8.10 -18.84
C THR A 103 23.96 8.10 -19.17
N VAL A 104 23.08 7.92 -18.19
CA VAL A 104 21.63 7.99 -18.37
C VAL A 104 21.21 9.37 -18.85
N LYS A 105 21.77 10.45 -18.30
CA LYS A 105 21.51 11.81 -18.78
C LYS A 105 21.92 12.00 -20.24
N ARG A 106 23.04 11.42 -20.68
CA ARG A 106 23.54 11.46 -22.07
C ARG A 106 22.68 10.64 -23.04
N ILE A 107 22.06 9.54 -22.59
CA ILE A 107 21.12 8.74 -23.41
C ILE A 107 19.94 9.61 -23.85
N GLY A 108 19.44 10.50 -22.99
CA GLY A 108 18.31 11.39 -23.29
C GLY A 108 17.08 10.61 -23.75
N LYS A 109 16.54 10.94 -24.94
CA LYS A 109 15.39 10.24 -25.53
C LYS A 109 15.71 8.80 -26.02
N GLY A 110 16.99 8.43 -26.07
CA GLY A 110 17.42 7.07 -26.43
C GLY A 110 17.36 6.73 -27.92
N THR A 111 17.20 7.71 -28.80
CA THR A 111 17.02 7.55 -30.27
C THR A 111 18.29 7.87 -31.07
N GLY A 112 19.34 8.39 -30.44
CA GLY A 112 20.58 8.75 -31.12
C GLY A 112 21.42 7.54 -31.54
N LYS A 113 22.28 7.71 -32.57
CA LYS A 113 23.20 6.68 -33.06
C LYS A 113 24.10 6.06 -31.98
N THR A 114 24.45 6.81 -30.95
CA THR A 114 25.27 6.37 -29.82
C THR A 114 24.45 5.72 -28.70
N ALA A 115 23.13 5.77 -28.73
CA ALA A 115 22.28 5.28 -27.67
C ALA A 115 22.50 3.79 -27.32
N PRO A 116 22.68 2.84 -28.27
CA PRO A 116 22.95 1.44 -27.94
C PRO A 116 24.22 1.27 -27.10
N LYS A 117 25.30 2.00 -27.45
CA LYS A 117 26.59 1.97 -26.72
C LYS A 117 26.41 2.53 -25.30
N LEU A 118 25.73 3.65 -25.18
CA LEU A 118 25.46 4.28 -23.87
C LEU A 118 24.56 3.41 -22.99
N LYS A 119 23.56 2.75 -23.56
CA LYS A 119 22.71 1.78 -22.82
C LYS A 119 23.53 0.58 -22.31
N ALA A 120 24.45 0.05 -23.12
CA ALA A 120 25.34 -1.02 -22.68
C ALA A 120 26.29 -0.56 -21.57
N GLU A 121 26.81 0.65 -21.63
CA GLU A 121 27.63 1.25 -20.58
C GLU A 121 26.83 1.47 -19.29
N ALA A 122 25.61 2.00 -19.39
CA ALA A 122 24.71 2.16 -18.25
C ALA A 122 24.42 0.84 -17.54
N ARG A 123 24.18 -0.27 -18.28
CA ARG A 123 24.00 -1.60 -17.69
C ARG A 123 25.24 -2.06 -16.93
N LYS A 124 26.42 -1.83 -17.45
CA LYS A 124 27.70 -2.17 -16.81
C LYS A 124 27.89 -1.41 -15.50
N LEU A 125 27.56 -0.12 -15.50
CA LEU A 125 27.66 0.73 -14.31
C LEU A 125 26.58 0.37 -13.27
N MET A 126 25.36 0.09 -13.72
CA MET A 126 24.25 -0.33 -12.86
C MET A 126 24.59 -1.59 -12.05
N SER A 127 25.21 -2.59 -12.68
CA SER A 127 25.60 -3.81 -11.95
C SER A 127 26.60 -3.57 -10.80
N LYS A 128 27.35 -2.47 -10.84
CA LYS A 128 28.31 -2.08 -9.80
C LYS A 128 27.68 -1.17 -8.72
N CYS A 129 26.65 -0.39 -9.05
CA CYS A 129 26.10 0.61 -8.13
C CYS A 129 24.66 0.29 -7.66
N GLN A 130 24.06 -0.81 -8.11
CA GLN A 130 22.69 -1.17 -7.76
C GLN A 130 22.45 -1.16 -6.25
N THR A 131 23.36 -1.71 -5.46
CA THR A 131 23.22 -1.81 -4.01
C THR A 131 23.54 -0.52 -3.25
N ALA A 132 24.00 0.54 -3.94
CA ALA A 132 24.24 1.82 -3.32
C ALA A 132 22.91 2.47 -2.86
N VAL A 133 21.84 2.28 -3.63
CA VAL A 133 20.53 2.90 -3.39
C VAL A 133 19.57 1.83 -2.88
N PRO A 134 18.84 2.08 -1.78
CA PRO A 134 17.93 1.09 -1.20
C PRO A 134 16.69 0.82 -2.05
N ALA A 135 16.24 1.78 -2.85
CA ALA A 135 15.07 1.66 -3.70
C ALA A 135 15.29 2.32 -5.08
N TRP A 136 14.87 1.64 -6.12
CA TRP A 136 14.90 2.10 -7.51
C TRP A 136 13.47 2.19 -8.02
N ILE A 137 13.05 3.37 -8.43
CA ILE A 137 11.72 3.62 -9.02
C ILE A 137 11.93 4.05 -10.46
N MET A 138 11.41 3.27 -11.39
CA MET A 138 11.56 3.56 -12.82
C MET A 138 10.46 2.88 -13.66
N PRO A 139 10.13 3.43 -14.84
CA PRO A 139 9.25 2.74 -15.77
C PRO A 139 9.84 1.39 -16.22
N ILE A 140 8.99 0.41 -16.48
CA ILE A 140 9.39 -0.97 -16.84
C ILE A 140 10.35 -0.98 -18.05
N ASN A 141 10.07 -0.19 -19.09
CA ASN A 141 10.95 -0.09 -20.26
C ASN A 141 12.34 0.42 -19.90
N LYS A 142 12.45 1.36 -18.96
CA LYS A 142 13.75 1.84 -18.46
C LYS A 142 14.47 0.81 -17.59
N ALA A 143 13.73 0.04 -16.82
CA ALA A 143 14.30 -1.08 -16.08
C ALA A 143 14.89 -2.12 -17.03
N LEU A 144 14.18 -2.53 -18.06
CA LEU A 144 14.64 -3.47 -19.09
C LEU A 144 15.85 -2.94 -19.87
N GLU A 145 15.92 -1.63 -20.10
CA GLU A 145 17.06 -0.99 -20.75
C GLU A 145 18.31 -0.92 -19.86
N SER A 146 18.13 -0.71 -18.54
CA SER A 146 19.21 -0.40 -17.58
C SER A 146 19.70 -1.58 -16.78
N LEU A 147 18.87 -2.61 -16.60
CA LEU A 147 19.15 -3.77 -15.76
C LEU A 147 19.48 -5.00 -16.62
N ASN A 148 20.31 -5.89 -16.08
CA ASN A 148 20.59 -7.19 -16.66
C ASN A 148 19.95 -8.29 -15.78
N PRO A 149 18.90 -8.98 -16.25
CA PRO A 149 18.21 -10.00 -15.46
C PRO A 149 19.10 -11.16 -14.99
N LYS A 150 20.23 -11.40 -15.65
CA LYS A 150 21.19 -12.45 -15.26
C LYS A 150 22.05 -12.05 -14.07
N VAL A 151 22.24 -10.74 -13.85
CA VAL A 151 23.20 -10.21 -12.85
C VAL A 151 22.47 -9.44 -11.75
N ASN A 152 21.54 -8.56 -12.14
CA ASN A 152 20.84 -7.74 -11.17
C ASN A 152 19.80 -8.56 -10.40
N ARG A 153 19.83 -8.50 -9.08
CA ARG A 153 18.87 -9.13 -8.17
C ARG A 153 18.40 -8.13 -7.13
N PHE A 154 17.11 -8.20 -6.79
CA PHE A 154 16.46 -7.37 -5.79
C PHE A 154 15.79 -8.25 -4.73
N ASP A 155 15.75 -7.79 -3.51
CA ASP A 155 15.03 -8.49 -2.44
C ASP A 155 13.53 -8.46 -2.70
N ILE A 156 13.01 -7.30 -3.17
CA ILE A 156 11.61 -7.10 -3.50
C ILE A 156 11.51 -6.38 -4.83
N VAL A 157 10.67 -6.88 -5.72
CA VAL A 157 10.22 -6.19 -6.94
C VAL A 157 8.73 -5.91 -6.81
N ILE A 158 8.35 -4.65 -6.99
CA ILE A 158 6.96 -4.20 -7.00
C ILE A 158 6.64 -3.73 -8.41
N ILE A 159 5.63 -4.30 -9.04
CA ILE A 159 5.09 -3.82 -10.31
C ILE A 159 3.71 -3.24 -10.05
N ASP A 160 3.59 -1.94 -10.26
CA ASP A 160 2.32 -1.23 -10.20
C ASP A 160 1.71 -1.16 -11.61
N GLU A 161 0.37 -1.07 -11.69
CA GLU A 161 -0.38 -1.12 -12.95
C GLU A 161 -0.05 -2.36 -13.82
N ALA A 162 0.10 -3.51 -13.17
CA ALA A 162 0.54 -4.75 -13.82
C ALA A 162 -0.46 -5.28 -14.86
N SER A 163 -1.73 -4.92 -14.76
CA SER A 163 -2.77 -5.21 -15.78
C SER A 163 -2.49 -4.56 -17.12
N GLN A 164 -1.73 -3.46 -17.18
CA GLN A 164 -1.31 -2.79 -18.40
C GLN A 164 0.06 -3.26 -18.92
N SER A 165 0.74 -4.14 -18.16
CA SER A 165 2.10 -4.58 -18.47
C SER A 165 2.09 -5.88 -19.27
N ASP A 166 2.80 -5.90 -20.40
CA ASP A 166 2.91 -7.06 -21.27
C ASP A 166 3.94 -8.09 -20.78
N ILE A 167 4.07 -9.19 -21.52
CA ILE A 167 4.96 -10.31 -21.22
C ILE A 167 6.45 -9.92 -21.11
N SER A 168 6.89 -8.79 -21.70
CA SER A 168 8.29 -8.35 -21.59
C SER A 168 8.69 -8.08 -20.13
N SER A 169 7.72 -7.77 -19.30
CA SER A 169 7.90 -7.52 -17.86
C SER A 169 8.29 -8.76 -17.06
N LEU A 170 8.17 -9.98 -17.60
CA LEU A 170 8.65 -11.20 -16.96
C LEU A 170 10.14 -11.14 -16.61
N ALA A 171 10.94 -10.46 -17.43
CA ALA A 171 12.36 -10.29 -17.14
C ALA A 171 12.61 -9.48 -15.86
N ILE A 172 11.70 -8.56 -15.51
CA ILE A 172 11.75 -7.78 -14.28
C ILE A 172 11.35 -8.65 -13.08
N LEU A 173 10.28 -9.44 -13.22
CA LEU A 173 9.85 -10.39 -12.17
C LEU A 173 10.96 -11.37 -11.81
N TYR A 174 11.68 -11.87 -12.80
CA TYR A 174 12.81 -12.80 -12.60
C TYR A 174 13.93 -12.21 -11.72
N MET A 175 14.07 -10.90 -11.63
CA MET A 175 15.10 -10.24 -10.81
C MET A 175 14.73 -10.17 -9.33
N GLY A 176 13.46 -10.38 -8.95
CA GLY A 176 12.99 -10.28 -7.57
C GLY A 176 13.07 -11.61 -6.80
N ARG A 177 13.45 -11.56 -5.53
CA ARG A 177 13.30 -12.70 -4.59
C ARG A 177 11.87 -12.79 -4.08
N LYS A 178 11.23 -11.64 -3.85
CA LYS A 178 9.81 -11.49 -3.50
C LYS A 178 9.16 -10.56 -4.51
N LEU A 179 7.91 -10.86 -4.86
CA LEU A 179 7.17 -10.12 -5.86
C LEU A 179 5.90 -9.54 -5.24
N ILE A 180 5.62 -8.28 -5.54
CA ILE A 180 4.35 -7.63 -5.27
C ILE A 180 3.83 -7.14 -6.61
N ILE A 181 2.70 -7.66 -7.04
CA ILE A 181 2.08 -7.35 -8.34
C ILE A 181 0.76 -6.66 -8.03
N VAL A 182 0.68 -5.38 -8.37
CA VAL A 182 -0.49 -4.53 -8.16
C VAL A 182 -1.14 -4.29 -9.52
N GLY A 183 -2.43 -4.57 -9.62
CA GLY A 183 -3.19 -4.43 -10.85
C GLY A 183 -4.67 -4.67 -10.61
N ASP A 184 -5.44 -4.62 -11.68
CA ASP A 184 -6.89 -4.72 -11.66
C ASP A 184 -7.34 -5.45 -12.93
N ASP A 185 -7.99 -6.60 -12.79
CA ASP A 185 -8.47 -7.43 -13.90
C ASP A 185 -9.65 -6.82 -14.67
N LYS A 186 -10.28 -5.78 -14.11
CA LYS A 186 -11.37 -5.02 -14.75
C LYS A 186 -10.87 -3.84 -15.58
N GLN A 187 -9.57 -3.51 -15.47
CA GLN A 187 -8.97 -2.45 -16.26
C GLN A 187 -8.49 -2.94 -17.64
N VAL A 188 -8.10 -1.99 -18.49
CA VAL A 188 -7.67 -2.25 -19.85
C VAL A 188 -6.42 -3.14 -19.87
N SER A 189 -6.50 -4.27 -20.58
CA SER A 189 -5.37 -5.17 -20.83
C SER A 189 -4.36 -4.55 -21.82
N PRO A 190 -3.12 -5.07 -21.89
CA PRO A 190 -2.11 -4.56 -22.82
C PRO A 190 -2.60 -4.54 -24.25
N MET A 191 -2.47 -3.39 -24.91
CA MET A 191 -2.71 -3.34 -26.35
C MET A 191 -1.46 -3.87 -27.07
N ALA A 192 -1.63 -4.89 -27.89
CA ALA A 192 -0.54 -5.52 -28.68
C ALA A 192 -0.02 -4.62 -29.84
N VAL A 193 0.12 -3.31 -29.58
CA VAL A 193 0.54 -2.33 -30.59
C VAL A 193 2.01 -2.53 -30.91
N GLY A 194 2.31 -2.77 -32.17
CA GLY A 194 3.68 -2.95 -32.64
C GLY A 194 4.30 -4.32 -32.37
N VAL A 195 3.52 -5.28 -31.88
CA VAL A 195 3.95 -6.67 -31.64
C VAL A 195 3.56 -7.54 -32.81
N ASP A 196 4.52 -8.32 -33.33
CA ASP A 196 4.27 -9.36 -34.31
C ASP A 196 3.67 -10.58 -33.61
N VAL A 197 2.33 -10.65 -33.62
CA VAL A 197 1.56 -11.69 -32.91
C VAL A 197 1.89 -13.08 -33.47
N ALA A 198 2.01 -13.23 -34.79
CA ALA A 198 2.30 -14.52 -35.42
C ALA A 198 3.67 -15.06 -35.01
N LYS A 199 4.65 -14.18 -34.91
CA LYS A 199 5.99 -14.55 -34.41
C LYS A 199 5.94 -14.93 -32.94
N MET A 200 5.14 -14.24 -32.15
CA MET A 200 5.00 -14.54 -30.73
C MET A 200 4.33 -15.88 -30.49
N ASP A 201 3.26 -16.18 -31.22
CA ASP A 201 2.56 -17.46 -31.18
C ASP A 201 3.49 -18.62 -31.60
N SER A 202 4.33 -18.41 -32.64
CA SER A 202 5.30 -19.40 -33.07
C SER A 202 6.36 -19.67 -31.98
N LEU A 203 6.81 -18.64 -31.27
CA LEU A 203 7.75 -18.78 -30.16
C LEU A 203 7.11 -19.49 -28.95
N GLU A 204 5.85 -19.17 -28.62
CA GLU A 204 5.09 -19.87 -27.59
C GLU A 204 5.00 -21.37 -27.89
N GLN A 205 4.60 -21.72 -29.12
CA GLN A 205 4.50 -23.11 -29.58
C GLN A 205 5.83 -23.84 -29.50
N MET A 206 6.93 -23.22 -29.93
CA MET A 206 8.26 -23.83 -29.99
C MET A 206 8.88 -24.01 -28.61
N TYR A 207 8.73 -23.04 -27.73
CA TYR A 207 9.51 -22.99 -26.50
C TYR A 207 8.69 -23.29 -25.23
N LEU A 208 7.38 -23.04 -25.20
CA LEU A 208 6.57 -23.08 -24.00
C LEU A 208 5.53 -24.19 -24.00
N ARG A 209 4.84 -24.42 -25.13
CA ARG A 209 3.76 -25.39 -25.22
C ARG A 209 4.20 -26.79 -24.85
N GLY A 210 3.48 -27.40 -23.90
CA GLY A 210 3.79 -28.72 -23.37
C GLY A 210 4.98 -28.78 -22.41
N LYS A 211 5.65 -27.65 -22.12
CA LYS A 211 6.78 -27.59 -21.20
C LYS A 211 6.44 -26.87 -19.89
N ILE A 212 5.52 -25.90 -19.96
CA ILE A 212 5.04 -25.15 -18.78
C ILE A 212 3.52 -25.15 -18.73
N PRO A 213 2.92 -25.11 -17.53
CA PRO A 213 1.48 -24.94 -17.41
C PRO A 213 1.05 -23.57 -17.94
N ASN A 214 -0.19 -23.51 -18.47
CA ASN A 214 -0.77 -22.27 -18.98
C ASN A 214 0.05 -21.54 -20.04
N ALA A 215 0.80 -22.28 -20.88
CA ALA A 215 1.66 -21.72 -21.93
C ALA A 215 0.93 -20.73 -22.84
N GLN A 216 -0.36 -20.93 -23.10
CA GLN A 216 -1.23 -20.08 -23.92
C GLN A 216 -1.41 -18.66 -23.36
N LEU A 217 -1.15 -18.43 -22.09
CA LEU A 217 -1.23 -17.09 -21.48
C LEU A 217 -0.02 -16.22 -21.81
N TYR A 218 1.07 -16.82 -22.30
CA TYR A 218 2.29 -16.08 -22.65
C TYR A 218 2.19 -15.50 -24.06
N ASN A 219 1.18 -14.68 -24.31
CA ASN A 219 0.87 -14.04 -25.57
C ASN A 219 0.91 -12.51 -25.47
N ALA A 220 0.68 -11.82 -26.60
CA ALA A 220 0.78 -10.35 -26.66
C ALA A 220 -0.36 -9.59 -25.96
N LYS A 221 -1.46 -10.26 -25.62
CA LYS A 221 -2.68 -9.62 -25.06
C LYS A 221 -2.85 -9.88 -23.56
N THR A 222 -2.18 -10.89 -23.03
CA THR A 222 -2.28 -11.25 -21.60
C THR A 222 -1.35 -10.38 -20.78
N SER A 223 -1.87 -9.82 -19.70
CA SER A 223 -1.09 -8.99 -18.80
C SER A 223 -0.24 -9.83 -17.83
N ILE A 224 0.78 -9.20 -17.24
CA ILE A 224 1.54 -9.81 -16.15
C ILE A 224 0.65 -10.08 -14.93
N TYR A 225 -0.37 -9.27 -14.70
CA TYR A 225 -1.33 -9.50 -13.62
C TYR A 225 -2.11 -10.80 -13.86
N ASP A 226 -2.61 -11.04 -15.05
CA ASP A 226 -3.33 -12.26 -15.42
C ASP A 226 -2.47 -13.51 -15.25
N ILE A 227 -1.22 -13.45 -15.71
CA ILE A 227 -0.26 -14.53 -15.52
C ILE A 227 0.00 -14.80 -14.04
N ALA A 228 0.19 -13.76 -13.25
CA ALA A 228 0.42 -13.88 -11.81
C ALA A 228 -0.81 -14.46 -11.07
N ALA A 229 -2.02 -14.07 -11.45
CA ALA A 229 -3.26 -14.55 -10.85
C ALA A 229 -3.45 -16.07 -11.03
N THR A 230 -2.82 -16.70 -12.01
CA THR A 230 -2.84 -18.17 -12.15
C THR A 230 -2.02 -18.91 -11.09
N THR A 231 -1.08 -18.22 -10.46
CA THR A 231 -0.15 -18.81 -9.47
C THR A 231 -0.42 -18.28 -8.06
N PHE A 232 -0.75 -17.01 -7.93
CA PHE A 232 -0.99 -16.33 -6.66
C PHE A 232 -2.46 -16.01 -6.48
N LYS A 233 -2.99 -16.23 -5.28
CA LYS A 233 -4.35 -15.79 -4.96
C LYS A 233 -4.36 -14.26 -4.83
N PRO A 234 -5.17 -13.55 -5.64
CA PRO A 234 -5.30 -12.10 -5.51
C PRO A 234 -5.85 -11.69 -4.14
N LEU A 235 -5.35 -10.58 -3.62
CA LEU A 235 -5.89 -9.89 -2.46
C LEU A 235 -6.65 -8.65 -2.95
N MET A 236 -7.97 -8.65 -2.79
CA MET A 236 -8.80 -7.50 -3.13
C MET A 236 -8.70 -6.42 -2.07
N LEU A 237 -8.50 -5.16 -2.50
CA LEU A 237 -8.59 -3.99 -1.64
C LEU A 237 -10.02 -3.46 -1.68
N HIS A 238 -10.67 -3.39 -0.52
CA HIS A 238 -12.08 -3.00 -0.40
C HIS A 238 -12.29 -1.53 -0.05
N GLU A 239 -11.23 -0.82 0.33
CA GLU A 239 -11.33 0.59 0.72
C GLU A 239 -10.85 1.51 -0.41
N HIS A 240 -11.61 2.57 -0.64
CA HIS A 240 -11.37 3.54 -1.69
C HIS A 240 -11.20 4.96 -1.12
N PHE A 241 -10.12 5.67 -1.55
CA PHE A 241 -9.74 6.99 -1.01
C PHE A 241 -9.56 8.07 -2.09
N ARG A 242 -9.72 7.76 -3.38
CA ARG A 242 -9.45 8.70 -4.49
C ARG A 242 -10.65 9.51 -4.92
N CYS A 243 -11.86 8.95 -4.83
CA CYS A 243 -13.08 9.58 -5.32
C CYS A 243 -14.11 9.70 -4.20
N VAL A 244 -15.08 10.58 -4.39
CA VAL A 244 -16.27 10.66 -3.53
C VAL A 244 -17.17 9.44 -3.79
N PRO A 245 -17.98 9.03 -2.80
CA PRO A 245 -18.82 7.81 -2.89
C PRO A 245 -19.72 7.76 -4.12
N GLU A 246 -20.25 8.91 -4.56
CA GLU A 246 -21.14 9.02 -5.71
C GLU A 246 -20.46 8.66 -7.02
N ILE A 247 -19.18 9.00 -7.18
CA ILE A 247 -18.40 8.68 -8.39
C ILE A 247 -17.99 7.21 -8.39
N ILE A 248 -17.45 6.71 -7.26
CA ILE A 248 -16.99 5.33 -7.21
C ILE A 248 -18.14 4.33 -7.21
N GLY A 249 -19.34 4.72 -6.69
CA GLY A 249 -20.53 3.90 -6.69
C GLY A 249 -20.95 3.43 -8.08
N PHE A 250 -20.81 4.30 -9.10
CA PHE A 250 -21.07 3.92 -10.49
C PHE A 250 -20.10 2.83 -10.97
N SER A 251 -18.80 3.00 -10.71
CA SER A 251 -17.79 2.01 -11.11
C SER A 251 -17.95 0.69 -10.37
N ASN A 252 -18.30 0.72 -9.08
CA ASN A 252 -18.57 -0.47 -8.29
C ASN A 252 -19.72 -1.25 -8.90
N MET A 253 -20.88 -0.62 -9.10
CA MET A 253 -22.06 -1.26 -9.69
C MET A 253 -21.78 -1.85 -11.10
N LEU A 254 -20.88 -1.24 -11.88
CA LEU A 254 -20.57 -1.68 -13.23
C LEU A 254 -19.58 -2.84 -13.27
N SER A 255 -18.60 -2.88 -12.35
CA SER A 255 -17.41 -3.73 -12.52
C SER A 255 -17.04 -4.57 -11.30
N TYR A 256 -17.48 -4.21 -10.07
CA TYR A 256 -16.98 -4.83 -8.83
C TYR A 256 -18.08 -5.39 -7.92
N ASP A 257 -19.37 -5.17 -8.24
CA ASP A 257 -20.50 -5.76 -7.51
C ASP A 257 -20.86 -7.17 -8.02
#